data_fb94f0bcde1ae2c636dcc1d6c9cb8b6f
#
_entry.id   fb94f0bcde1ae2c636dcc1d6c9cb8b6f
#
_cell.length_a   1.000
_cell.length_b   1.000
_cell.length_c   1.000
_cell.angle_alpha   90.00
_cell.angle_beta   90.00
_cell.angle_gamma   90.00
#
_symmetry.space_group_name_H-M   'P 1'
#
loop_
_entity.id
_entity.type
_entity.pdbx_description
1 polymer ?
#
loop_
_entity_poly.entity_id
_entity_poly.type
_entity_poly.pdbx_seq_one_letter_code
_entity_poly.pdbx_strand_id
1 'polypeptide(L)'
;EGTLAAAAERLGFLRDLGIDAVWLMPHYPIGKVGRKGSLGSYYSIRDYRAVDPEFGTMADFDAFVRRAHALGMKVLIDWVANHTSRDARWLAECPSDWYERDASGRPVVPNGWDDTAKLDYTNRAVWQGQIDAMRFWLAEHGVDGFRCDMAMLVPIEFWQEAARRLRAVKPDLFLLAEAEEDYLFDRAFDASY
;
A
#
# COMPACT_ATOMS: atom_id res chain seq x y z
N GLU A 1 1.82 -3.07 23.14
CA GLU A 1 0.89 -3.75 22.20
C GLU A 1 0.72 -2.87 20.98
N GLY A 2 0.32 -3.42 19.85
CA GLY A 2 0.26 -2.69 18.57
C GLY A 2 1.38 -3.09 17.61
N THR A 3 2.09 -4.18 17.90
CA THR A 3 3.12 -4.74 17.04
C THR A 3 2.58 -5.90 16.19
N LEU A 4 3.29 -6.23 15.11
CA LEU A 4 2.98 -7.38 14.25
C LEU A 4 3.04 -8.71 15.03
N ALA A 5 3.99 -8.83 15.96
CA ALA A 5 4.08 -10.00 16.82
C ALA A 5 2.84 -10.15 17.73
N ALA A 6 2.39 -9.07 18.37
CA ALA A 6 1.18 -9.09 19.20
C ALA A 6 -0.09 -9.34 18.36
N ALA A 7 -0.15 -8.80 17.14
CA ALA A 7 -1.26 -9.07 16.22
C ALA A 7 -1.30 -10.54 15.79
N ALA A 8 -0.14 -11.16 15.55
CA ALA A 8 -0.05 -12.59 15.19
C ALA A 8 -0.64 -13.50 16.28
N GLU A 9 -0.50 -13.14 17.56
CA GLU A 9 -1.08 -13.91 18.68
C GLU A 9 -2.62 -13.87 18.67
N ARG A 10 -3.24 -12.84 18.08
CA ARG A 10 -4.69 -12.66 18.01
C ARG A 10 -5.34 -13.34 16.80
N LEU A 11 -4.57 -13.79 15.82
CA LEU A 11 -5.12 -14.39 14.60
C LEU A 11 -5.99 -15.63 14.88
N GLY A 12 -5.62 -16.45 15.87
CA GLY A 12 -6.43 -17.59 16.27
C GLY A 12 -7.84 -17.19 16.71
N PHE A 13 -7.94 -16.17 17.57
CA PHE A 13 -9.22 -15.62 17.99
C PHE A 13 -10.05 -15.09 16.81
N LEU A 14 -9.44 -14.36 15.87
CA LEU A 14 -10.13 -13.88 14.68
C LEU A 14 -10.63 -15.04 13.81
N ARG A 15 -9.84 -16.08 13.65
CA ARG A 15 -10.25 -17.29 12.93
C ARG A 15 -11.45 -17.97 13.59
N ASP A 16 -11.44 -18.09 14.91
CA ASP A 16 -12.56 -18.68 15.69
C ASP A 16 -13.85 -17.86 15.55
N LEU A 17 -13.75 -16.54 15.31
CA LEU A 17 -14.88 -15.67 14.97
C LEU A 17 -15.37 -15.83 13.52
N GLY A 18 -14.70 -16.64 12.70
CA GLY A 18 -15.06 -16.85 11.29
C GLY A 18 -14.45 -15.84 10.30
N ILE A 19 -13.39 -15.13 10.69
CA ILE A 19 -12.68 -14.21 9.81
C ILE A 19 -11.77 -15.03 8.88
N ASP A 20 -11.91 -14.84 7.58
CA ASP A 20 -11.14 -15.53 6.53
C ASP A 20 -9.97 -14.69 5.98
N ALA A 21 -10.03 -13.37 6.12
CA ALA A 21 -8.97 -12.47 5.67
C ALA A 21 -8.76 -11.34 6.68
N VAL A 22 -7.50 -10.92 6.82
CA VAL A 22 -7.12 -9.74 7.59
C VAL A 22 -6.50 -8.71 6.65
N TRP A 23 -6.87 -7.47 6.84
CA TRP A 23 -6.27 -6.34 6.16
C TRP A 23 -5.44 -5.55 7.18
N LEU A 24 -4.13 -5.44 6.93
CA LEU A 24 -3.24 -4.57 7.68
C LEU A 24 -3.32 -3.15 7.09
N MET A 25 -3.65 -2.18 7.92
CA MET A 25 -3.46 -0.76 7.60
C MET A 25 -2.00 -0.48 7.26
N PRO A 26 -1.65 0.69 6.68
CA PRO A 26 -0.28 0.95 6.28
C PRO A 26 0.69 0.72 7.44
N HIS A 27 1.64 -0.18 7.22
CA HIS A 27 2.65 -0.62 8.18
C HIS A 27 4.06 -0.16 7.81
N TYR A 28 4.14 0.69 6.79
CA TYR A 28 5.38 1.24 6.25
C TYR A 28 5.94 2.37 7.11
N PRO A 29 7.26 2.67 7.04
CA PRO A 29 7.81 3.90 7.59
C PRO A 29 7.09 5.12 7.03
N ILE A 30 6.70 6.04 7.91
CA ILE A 30 5.99 7.27 7.56
C ILE A 30 6.92 8.47 7.49
N GLY A 31 6.50 9.51 6.76
CA GLY A 31 7.23 10.76 6.62
C GLY A 31 7.33 11.58 7.91
N LYS A 32 8.32 12.45 7.92
CA LYS A 32 8.56 13.41 9.01
C LYS A 32 8.27 14.85 8.59
N VAL A 33 8.40 15.15 7.31
CA VAL A 33 8.16 16.49 6.75
C VAL A 33 6.67 16.75 6.64
N GLY A 34 6.20 17.81 7.29
CA GLY A 34 4.78 18.15 7.33
C GLY A 34 3.94 17.23 8.22
N ARG A 35 4.58 16.46 9.10
CA ARG A 35 3.92 15.48 9.97
C ARG A 35 2.76 16.08 10.75
N LYS A 36 1.59 15.45 10.68
CA LYS A 36 0.37 15.89 11.37
C LYS A 36 0.33 15.37 12.82
N GLY A 37 0.25 16.28 13.77
CA GLY A 37 0.24 15.93 15.19
C GLY A 37 1.52 15.21 15.65
N SER A 38 1.44 14.50 16.76
CA SER A 38 2.57 13.76 17.32
C SER A 38 2.82 12.41 16.65
N LEU A 39 1.75 11.74 16.19
CA LEU A 39 1.82 10.39 15.58
C LEU A 39 2.09 10.42 14.09
N GLY A 40 1.64 11.46 13.37
CA GLY A 40 1.66 11.52 11.91
C GLY A 40 0.54 10.75 11.26
N SER A 41 0.60 10.60 9.94
CA SER A 41 -0.34 9.81 9.14
C SER A 41 0.34 8.54 8.63
N TYR A 42 -0.24 7.39 8.88
CA TYR A 42 0.23 6.11 8.33
C TYR A 42 0.08 6.05 6.81
N TYR A 43 -0.74 6.92 6.21
CA TYR A 43 -0.88 7.07 4.76
C TYR A 43 0.19 7.97 4.11
N SER A 44 1.04 8.62 4.89
CA SER A 44 2.19 9.40 4.40
C SER A 44 3.41 8.49 4.25
N ILE A 45 3.41 7.62 3.23
CA ILE A 45 4.38 6.55 3.04
C ILE A 45 5.76 7.11 2.70
N ARG A 46 6.78 6.73 3.48
CA ARG A 46 8.17 7.09 3.22
C ARG A 46 8.94 6.03 2.43
N ASP A 47 8.67 4.76 2.70
CA ASP A 47 9.32 3.63 2.02
C ASP A 47 8.34 2.47 1.84
N TYR A 48 8.02 2.14 0.58
CA TYR A 48 7.07 1.06 0.24
C TYR A 48 7.62 -0.36 0.48
N ARG A 49 8.90 -0.53 0.73
CA ARG A 49 9.54 -1.86 0.87
C ARG A 49 10.12 -2.10 2.25
N ALA A 50 9.59 -1.44 3.26
CA ALA A 50 10.04 -1.58 4.64
C ALA A 50 8.85 -1.68 5.60
N VAL A 51 9.09 -2.26 6.76
CA VAL A 51 8.18 -2.24 7.92
C VAL A 51 8.63 -1.12 8.83
N ASP A 52 7.69 -0.31 9.34
CA ASP A 52 8.01 0.70 10.34
C ASP A 52 8.49 0.01 11.62
N PRO A 53 9.65 0.41 12.19
CA PRO A 53 10.16 -0.15 13.43
C PRO A 53 9.20 -0.07 14.62
N GLU A 54 8.20 0.84 14.58
CA GLU A 54 7.13 0.91 15.58
C GLU A 54 6.30 -0.39 15.62
N PHE A 55 6.11 -1.05 14.46
CA PHE A 55 5.32 -2.28 14.36
C PHE A 55 6.16 -3.55 14.46
N GLY A 56 7.47 -3.45 14.31
CA GLY A 56 8.40 -4.57 14.35
C GLY A 56 9.37 -4.60 13.18
N THR A 57 9.83 -5.78 12.86
CA THR A 57 10.80 -6.04 11.78
C THR A 57 10.11 -6.71 10.58
N MET A 58 10.83 -6.81 9.46
CA MET A 58 10.40 -7.62 8.32
C MET A 58 10.21 -9.10 8.69
N ALA A 59 11.04 -9.62 9.59
CA ALA A 59 10.89 -11.00 10.08
C ALA A 59 9.59 -11.19 10.90
N ASP A 60 9.17 -10.17 11.65
CA ASP A 60 7.88 -10.19 12.37
C ASP A 60 6.71 -10.13 11.39
N PHE A 61 6.82 -9.36 10.32
CA PHE A 61 5.84 -9.34 9.23
C PHE A 61 5.70 -10.72 8.57
N ASP A 62 6.82 -11.35 8.20
CA ASP A 62 6.82 -12.69 7.62
C ASP A 62 6.23 -13.74 8.57
N ALA A 63 6.51 -13.60 9.88
CA ALA A 63 5.94 -14.48 10.88
C ALA A 63 4.41 -14.31 11.00
N PHE A 64 3.92 -13.05 10.93
CA PHE A 64 2.50 -12.75 10.91
C PHE A 64 1.81 -13.39 9.69
N VAL A 65 2.35 -13.21 8.47
CA VAL A 65 1.79 -13.78 7.25
C VAL A 65 1.77 -15.31 7.32
N ARG A 66 2.89 -15.94 7.71
CA ARG A 66 2.94 -17.40 7.90
C ARG A 66 1.92 -17.90 8.92
N ARG A 67 1.73 -17.19 10.01
CA ARG A 67 0.74 -17.54 11.05
C ARG A 67 -0.69 -17.44 10.52
N ALA A 68 -1.02 -16.40 9.77
CA ALA A 68 -2.33 -16.24 9.13
C ALA A 68 -2.60 -17.41 8.16
N HIS A 69 -1.66 -17.73 7.30
CA HIS A 69 -1.76 -18.84 6.35
C HIS A 69 -1.90 -20.20 7.04
N ALA A 70 -1.18 -20.44 8.13
CA ALA A 70 -1.31 -21.67 8.92
C ALA A 70 -2.72 -21.84 9.54
N LEU A 71 -3.44 -20.75 9.72
CA LEU A 71 -4.84 -20.72 10.17
C LEU A 71 -5.84 -20.74 9.00
N GLY A 72 -5.39 -20.81 7.76
CA GLY A 72 -6.22 -20.75 6.55
C GLY A 72 -6.76 -19.36 6.26
N MET A 73 -6.15 -18.30 6.81
CA MET A 73 -6.55 -16.91 6.61
C MET A 73 -5.70 -16.26 5.52
N LYS A 74 -6.27 -15.29 4.81
CA LYS A 74 -5.60 -14.44 3.82
C LYS A 74 -5.11 -13.15 4.47
N VAL A 75 -4.04 -12.58 3.90
CA VAL A 75 -3.47 -11.30 4.34
C VAL A 75 -3.49 -10.29 3.21
N LEU A 76 -4.20 -9.19 3.40
CA LEU A 76 -4.15 -8.01 2.55
C LEU A 76 -3.32 -6.92 3.23
N ILE A 77 -2.59 -6.14 2.46
CA ILE A 77 -1.92 -4.93 2.96
C ILE A 77 -2.47 -3.69 2.28
N ASP A 78 -2.44 -2.58 3.00
CA ASP A 78 -2.86 -1.30 2.44
C ASP A 78 -1.87 -0.80 1.39
N TRP A 79 -2.37 -0.25 0.29
CA TRP A 79 -1.55 0.27 -0.79
C TRP A 79 -1.94 1.70 -1.15
N VAL A 80 -1.06 2.65 -0.82
CA VAL A 80 -1.26 4.08 -1.06
C VAL A 80 -0.61 4.46 -2.38
N ALA A 81 -1.37 4.39 -3.49
CA ALA A 81 -0.81 4.60 -4.82
C ALA A 81 -0.82 6.07 -5.27
N ASN A 82 -1.71 6.92 -4.74
CA ASN A 82 -1.89 8.29 -5.21
C ASN A 82 -0.72 9.22 -4.84
N HIS A 83 -0.07 8.99 -3.71
CA HIS A 83 0.93 9.90 -3.15
C HIS A 83 1.94 9.16 -2.26
N THR A 84 3.02 9.83 -1.92
CA THR A 84 3.97 9.43 -0.88
C THR A 84 4.10 10.51 0.18
N SER A 85 4.92 10.30 1.21
CA SER A 85 5.35 11.40 2.08
C SER A 85 6.22 12.40 1.32
N ARG A 86 6.38 13.61 1.89
CA ARG A 86 7.22 14.68 1.32
C ARG A 86 8.72 14.45 1.47
N ASP A 87 9.12 13.46 2.24
CA ASP A 87 10.49 12.98 2.42
C ASP A 87 10.62 11.48 2.07
N ALA A 88 9.77 11.00 1.16
CA ALA A 88 9.85 9.63 0.65
C ALA A 88 11.19 9.36 -0.01
N ARG A 89 11.66 8.10 0.08
CA ARG A 89 12.87 7.66 -0.60
C ARG A 89 12.84 7.95 -2.10
N TRP A 90 11.71 7.78 -2.73
CA TRP A 90 11.53 8.06 -4.16
C TRP A 90 11.75 9.53 -4.53
N LEU A 91 11.47 10.49 -3.64
CA LEU A 91 11.79 11.90 -3.89
C LEU A 91 13.28 12.18 -3.96
N ALA A 92 14.10 11.38 -3.27
CA ALA A 92 15.56 11.51 -3.26
C ALA A 92 16.25 10.62 -4.30
N GLU A 93 15.68 9.44 -4.59
CA GLU A 93 16.33 8.38 -5.37
C GLU A 93 15.85 8.32 -6.83
N CYS A 94 14.62 8.80 -7.12
CA CYS A 94 14.04 8.74 -8.46
C CYS A 94 14.13 10.10 -9.17
N PRO A 95 13.99 10.10 -10.52
CA PRO A 95 13.89 11.34 -11.30
C PRO A 95 12.79 12.26 -10.81
N SER A 96 13.02 13.56 -10.92
CA SER A 96 12.11 14.59 -10.39
C SER A 96 10.72 14.60 -11.03
N ASP A 97 10.55 14.00 -12.21
CA ASP A 97 9.32 13.83 -12.97
C ASP A 97 8.44 12.66 -12.51
N TRP A 98 8.82 11.98 -11.42
CA TRP A 98 7.94 11.02 -10.75
C TRP A 98 6.80 11.69 -9.97
N TYR A 99 6.89 12.99 -9.73
CA TYR A 99 5.93 13.74 -8.94
C TYR A 99 5.34 14.90 -9.73
N GLU A 100 4.03 15.09 -9.63
CA GLU A 100 3.41 16.32 -10.11
C GLU A 100 4.04 17.53 -9.43
N ARG A 101 4.28 18.62 -10.19
CA ARG A 101 4.92 19.84 -9.66
C ARG A 101 4.08 21.06 -9.95
N ASP A 102 4.07 21.97 -8.99
CA ASP A 102 3.47 23.29 -9.14
C ASP A 102 4.35 24.21 -10.00
N ALA A 103 3.84 25.42 -10.31
CA ALA A 103 4.55 26.41 -11.11
C ALA A 103 5.90 26.87 -10.49
N SER A 104 6.15 26.60 -9.22
CA SER A 104 7.42 26.88 -8.53
C SER A 104 8.37 25.66 -8.51
N GLY A 105 7.97 24.54 -9.14
CA GLY A 105 8.75 23.30 -9.19
C GLY A 105 8.67 22.44 -7.93
N ARG A 106 7.80 22.76 -6.98
CA ARG A 106 7.60 21.96 -5.77
C ARG A 106 6.60 20.83 -6.03
N PRO A 107 6.77 19.66 -5.40
CA PRO A 107 5.75 18.60 -5.47
C PRO A 107 4.38 19.09 -5.06
N VAL A 108 3.36 18.73 -5.84
CA VAL A 108 1.96 19.07 -5.56
C VAL A 108 1.49 18.33 -4.31
N VAL A 109 0.76 19.05 -3.45
CA VAL A 109 0.06 18.48 -2.30
C VAL A 109 -1.35 18.08 -2.74
N PRO A 110 -1.68 16.78 -2.80
CA PRO A 110 -3.02 16.36 -3.18
C PRO A 110 -4.04 16.62 -2.07
N ASN A 111 -5.24 17.07 -2.42
CA ASN A 111 -6.41 17.15 -1.55
C ASN A 111 -6.18 17.88 -0.19
N GLY A 112 -5.19 18.76 -0.09
CA GLY A 112 -4.84 19.45 1.17
C GLY A 112 -4.16 18.54 2.22
N TRP A 113 -3.63 17.39 1.81
CA TRP A 113 -2.84 16.51 2.69
C TRP A 113 -1.38 16.98 2.75
N ASP A 114 -1.12 17.97 3.61
CA ASP A 114 0.12 18.76 3.66
C ASP A 114 1.40 17.95 3.90
N ASP A 115 1.27 16.74 4.41
CA ASP A 115 2.35 15.80 4.67
C ASP A 115 2.68 14.89 3.47
N THR A 116 2.01 15.09 2.32
CA THR A 116 2.14 14.21 1.16
C THR A 116 2.62 14.93 -0.11
N ALA A 117 3.06 14.14 -1.09
CA ALA A 117 3.51 14.56 -2.42
C ALA A 117 2.85 13.67 -3.48
N LYS A 118 2.17 14.28 -4.45
CA LYS A 118 1.40 13.58 -5.48
C LYS A 118 2.31 12.94 -6.53
N LEU A 119 2.08 11.65 -6.82
CA LEU A 119 2.76 10.93 -7.90
C LEU A 119 2.20 11.32 -9.27
N ASP A 120 3.06 11.40 -10.27
CA ASP A 120 2.69 11.73 -11.65
C ASP A 120 2.51 10.46 -12.50
N TYR A 121 1.27 10.04 -12.66
CA TYR A 121 0.92 8.87 -13.47
C TYR A 121 0.97 9.09 -14.98
N THR A 122 1.30 10.27 -15.46
CA THR A 122 1.67 10.47 -16.88
C THR A 122 3.03 9.84 -17.18
N ASN A 123 3.89 9.71 -16.15
CA ASN A 123 5.18 9.04 -16.24
C ASN A 123 5.05 7.52 -16.01
N ARG A 124 5.34 6.73 -17.03
CA ARG A 124 5.28 5.26 -16.96
C ARG A 124 6.30 4.64 -16.02
N ALA A 125 7.38 5.34 -15.67
CA ALA A 125 8.35 4.87 -14.67
C ALA A 125 7.72 4.80 -13.25
N VAL A 126 6.77 5.69 -12.93
CA VAL A 126 5.97 5.62 -11.70
C VAL A 126 5.16 4.32 -11.65
N TRP A 127 4.53 3.93 -12.78
CA TRP A 127 3.80 2.66 -12.88
C TRP A 127 4.71 1.47 -12.57
N GLN A 128 5.90 1.47 -13.19
CA GLN A 128 6.87 0.41 -12.96
C GLN A 128 7.30 0.33 -11.50
N GLY A 129 7.65 1.48 -10.90
CA GLY A 129 8.04 1.55 -9.49
C GLY A 129 6.97 1.05 -8.53
N GLN A 130 5.72 1.45 -8.75
CA GLN A 130 4.56 0.99 -7.97
C GLN A 130 4.37 -0.53 -8.11
N ILE A 131 4.32 -1.04 -9.32
CA ILE A 131 4.10 -2.48 -9.57
C ILE A 131 5.26 -3.31 -9.01
N ASP A 132 6.50 -2.86 -9.14
CA ASP A 132 7.66 -3.58 -8.59
C ASP A 132 7.66 -3.59 -7.06
N ALA A 133 7.18 -2.52 -6.42
CA ALA A 133 7.01 -2.51 -4.98
C ALA A 133 5.86 -3.44 -4.52
N MET A 134 4.74 -3.50 -5.26
CA MET A 134 3.66 -4.47 -4.99
C MET A 134 4.15 -5.91 -5.19
N ARG A 135 4.88 -6.18 -6.26
CA ARG A 135 5.46 -7.52 -6.52
C ARG A 135 6.39 -7.98 -5.41
N PHE A 136 7.18 -7.10 -4.83
CA PHE A 136 8.04 -7.40 -3.68
C PHE A 136 7.24 -8.03 -2.53
N TRP A 137 6.11 -7.45 -2.15
CA TRP A 137 5.27 -8.00 -1.09
C TRP A 137 4.60 -9.33 -1.46
N LEU A 138 4.18 -9.48 -2.71
CA LEU A 138 3.57 -10.72 -3.19
C LEU A 138 4.59 -11.87 -3.28
N ALA A 139 5.74 -11.61 -3.92
CA ALA A 139 6.69 -12.66 -4.28
C ALA A 139 7.62 -13.04 -3.14
N GLU A 140 8.03 -12.08 -2.31
CA GLU A 140 9.03 -12.29 -1.26
C GLU A 140 8.39 -12.46 0.12
N HIS A 141 7.25 -11.82 0.38
CA HIS A 141 6.59 -11.81 1.70
C HIS A 141 5.23 -12.50 1.72
N GLY A 142 4.75 -12.97 0.57
CA GLY A 142 3.61 -13.89 0.47
C GLY A 142 2.25 -13.29 0.81
N VAL A 143 2.07 -11.96 0.73
CA VAL A 143 0.73 -11.37 0.92
C VAL A 143 -0.25 -11.86 -0.14
N ASP A 144 -1.55 -11.86 0.15
CA ASP A 144 -2.58 -12.38 -0.74
C ASP A 144 -3.25 -11.30 -1.59
N GLY A 145 -3.03 -10.04 -1.27
CA GLY A 145 -3.61 -8.95 -2.01
C GLY A 145 -3.40 -7.58 -1.38
N PHE A 146 -4.11 -6.61 -1.93
CA PHE A 146 -3.99 -5.20 -1.54
C PHE A 146 -5.36 -4.56 -1.36
N ARG A 147 -5.51 -3.77 -0.30
CA ARG A 147 -6.52 -2.74 -0.23
C ARG A 147 -5.91 -1.44 -0.77
N CYS A 148 -6.46 -0.91 -1.84
CA CYS A 148 -5.91 0.23 -2.54
C CYS A 148 -6.61 1.52 -2.10
N ASP A 149 -5.84 2.34 -1.39
CA ASP A 149 -6.27 3.62 -0.83
C ASP A 149 -6.68 4.60 -1.93
N MET A 150 -7.86 5.23 -1.78
CA MET A 150 -8.38 6.25 -2.69
C MET A 150 -8.18 5.88 -4.17
N ALA A 151 -8.57 4.66 -4.54
CA ALA A 151 -8.27 4.06 -5.84
C ALA A 151 -8.75 4.90 -7.03
N MET A 152 -9.83 5.68 -6.86
CA MET A 152 -10.40 6.57 -7.86
C MET A 152 -9.48 7.76 -8.22
N LEU A 153 -8.51 8.10 -7.38
CA LEU A 153 -7.55 9.19 -7.64
C LEU A 153 -6.37 8.77 -8.53
N VAL A 154 -6.31 7.49 -8.89
CA VAL A 154 -5.25 6.90 -9.72
C VAL A 154 -5.86 6.39 -11.03
N PRO A 155 -5.22 6.62 -12.20
CA PRO A 155 -5.79 6.20 -13.49
C PRO A 155 -6.15 4.72 -13.53
N ILE A 156 -7.33 4.40 -14.07
CA ILE A 156 -7.81 3.02 -14.20
C ILE A 156 -6.87 2.16 -15.04
N GLU A 157 -6.23 2.76 -16.03
CA GLU A 157 -5.26 2.07 -16.90
C GLU A 157 -4.05 1.57 -16.11
N PHE A 158 -3.62 2.30 -15.07
CA PHE A 158 -2.59 1.81 -14.16
C PHE A 158 -3.10 0.58 -13.39
N TRP A 159 -4.31 0.63 -12.84
CA TRP A 159 -4.85 -0.51 -12.09
C TRP A 159 -5.04 -1.75 -12.96
N GLN A 160 -5.47 -1.58 -14.20
CA GLN A 160 -5.59 -2.68 -15.18
C GLN A 160 -4.23 -3.32 -15.45
N GLU A 161 -3.19 -2.51 -15.71
CA GLU A 161 -1.83 -3.02 -15.94
C GLU A 161 -1.25 -3.66 -14.68
N ALA A 162 -1.44 -3.05 -13.51
CA ALA A 162 -1.02 -3.60 -12.23
C ALA A 162 -1.69 -4.96 -11.96
N ALA A 163 -3.02 -5.03 -12.05
CA ALA A 163 -3.77 -6.27 -11.86
C ALA A 163 -3.29 -7.39 -12.79
N ARG A 164 -3.12 -7.08 -14.07
CA ARG A 164 -2.63 -8.05 -15.07
C ARG A 164 -1.23 -8.58 -14.71
N ARG A 165 -0.30 -7.71 -14.35
CA ARG A 165 1.09 -8.08 -14.03
C ARG A 165 1.23 -8.79 -12.68
N LEU A 166 0.46 -8.38 -11.70
CA LEU A 166 0.48 -8.97 -10.36
C LEU A 166 -0.19 -10.34 -10.36
N ARG A 167 -1.29 -10.53 -11.11
CA ARG A 167 -1.92 -11.85 -11.28
C ARG A 167 -1.05 -12.85 -12.06
N ALA A 168 -0.10 -12.38 -12.86
CA ALA A 168 0.91 -13.25 -13.44
C ALA A 168 1.90 -13.83 -12.40
N VAL A 169 2.06 -13.14 -11.25
CA VAL A 169 2.87 -13.63 -10.11
C VAL A 169 2.01 -14.46 -9.16
N LYS A 170 0.80 -13.99 -8.86
CA LYS A 170 -0.16 -14.62 -7.94
C LYS A 170 -1.55 -14.65 -8.59
N PRO A 171 -1.94 -15.76 -9.22
CA PRO A 171 -3.21 -15.86 -9.95
C PRO A 171 -4.46 -15.60 -9.08
N ASP A 172 -4.41 -15.93 -7.79
CA ASP A 172 -5.46 -15.74 -6.79
C ASP A 172 -5.34 -14.40 -6.03
N LEU A 173 -4.61 -13.42 -6.58
CA LEU A 173 -4.50 -12.08 -6.03
C LEU A 173 -5.87 -11.45 -5.80
N PHE A 174 -6.08 -10.87 -4.63
CA PHE A 174 -7.29 -10.10 -4.31
C PHE A 174 -6.98 -8.60 -4.24
N LEU A 175 -7.73 -7.81 -5.02
CA LEU A 175 -7.64 -6.35 -5.06
C LEU A 175 -8.95 -5.73 -4.55
N LEU A 176 -8.86 -5.00 -3.44
CA LEU A 176 -9.96 -4.26 -2.81
C LEU A 176 -9.75 -2.76 -3.06
N ALA A 177 -10.70 -2.10 -3.70
CA ALA A 177 -10.67 -0.65 -3.88
C ALA A 177 -11.37 0.08 -2.73
N GLU A 178 -10.75 1.11 -2.19
CA GLU A 178 -11.48 2.18 -1.50
C GLU A 178 -12.02 3.13 -2.58
N ALA A 179 -13.26 2.94 -2.98
CA ALA A 179 -13.92 3.71 -4.03
C ALA A 179 -15.41 3.36 -4.12
N GLU A 180 -16.23 4.36 -4.46
CA GLU A 180 -17.65 4.18 -4.75
C GLU A 180 -17.93 4.02 -6.26
N GLU A 181 -16.90 4.15 -7.11
CA GLU A 181 -17.01 4.15 -8.57
C GLU A 181 -17.06 2.71 -9.13
N ASP A 182 -18.19 2.29 -9.64
CA ASP A 182 -18.45 0.95 -10.21
C ASP A 182 -17.44 0.53 -11.28
N TYR A 183 -16.94 1.49 -12.09
CA TYR A 183 -16.01 1.17 -13.18
C TYR A 183 -14.67 0.58 -12.69
N LEU A 184 -14.27 0.86 -11.45
CA LEU A 184 -13.06 0.27 -10.87
C LEU A 184 -13.25 -1.22 -10.62
N PHE A 185 -14.38 -1.59 -10.05
CA PHE A 185 -14.75 -2.99 -9.86
C PHE A 185 -14.84 -3.74 -11.19
N ASP A 186 -15.54 -3.19 -12.17
CA ASP A 186 -15.74 -3.83 -13.47
C ASP A 186 -14.44 -4.07 -14.25
N ARG A 187 -13.39 -3.30 -13.99
CA ARG A 187 -12.19 -3.27 -14.84
C ARG A 187 -10.92 -3.80 -14.22
N ALA A 188 -10.73 -3.70 -12.91
CA ALA A 188 -9.45 -4.02 -12.29
C ALA A 188 -9.54 -4.71 -10.93
N PHE A 189 -10.54 -4.39 -10.11
CA PHE A 189 -10.65 -4.81 -8.73
C PHE A 189 -11.63 -5.98 -8.56
N ASP A 190 -11.44 -6.76 -7.50
CA ASP A 190 -12.32 -7.89 -7.16
C ASP A 190 -13.47 -7.43 -6.23
N ALA A 191 -13.27 -6.32 -5.52
CA ALA A 191 -14.28 -5.68 -4.66
C ALA A 191 -13.99 -4.19 -4.48
N SER A 192 -15.01 -3.44 -4.03
CA SER A 192 -14.92 -2.02 -3.61
C SER A 192 -15.81 -1.79 -2.40
N TYR A 193 -15.58 -0.69 -1.65
CA TYR A 193 -16.39 -0.26 -0.51
C TYR A 193 -16.28 1.25 -0.31
#